data_fcb7e35f1e0f549fef302d76eafe21ed
#
_entry.id   fcb7e35f1e0f549fef302d76eafe21ed
#
_cell.length_a   1.000
_cell.length_b   1.000
_cell.length_c   1.000
_cell.angle_alpha   90.00
_cell.angle_beta   90.00
_cell.angle_gamma   90.00
#
_symmetry.space_group_name_H-M   'P 1'
#
loop_
_entity.id
_entity.type
_entity.pdbx_description
1 polymer ?
#
loop_
_entity_poly.entity_id
_entity_poly.type
_entity_poly.pdbx_seq_one_letter_code
_entity_poly.pdbx_strand_id
1 'polypeptide(L)'
;KGVKMGIIANYKYLSDKNLKELKAFYSEENETFEETEEQNGDAEILLDLDKMWDALHFVLTGASSSEPIKNNPFSEAVVGVSSIEGVEEFISYTEKSRIKDIVFALDHFDIEKAMENFSMKECKKANIYPDIWNYEEETDEIKEELIDYFQNLKDFYKKILEVNGNVMVTIC
;
A
#
# COMPACT_ATOMS: atom_id res chain seq x y z
N LYS A 1 -6.42 -29.64 -4.81
CA LYS A 1 -6.04 -28.32 -5.36
C LYS A 1 -6.34 -27.27 -4.29
N GLY A 2 -5.31 -26.79 -3.59
CA GLY A 2 -5.47 -25.71 -2.62
C GLY A 2 -6.02 -24.47 -3.31
N VAL A 3 -6.97 -23.81 -2.66
CA VAL A 3 -7.43 -22.47 -3.08
C VAL A 3 -6.23 -21.56 -2.99
N LYS A 4 -5.76 -21.03 -4.11
CA LYS A 4 -4.74 -19.99 -4.14
C LYS A 4 -5.33 -18.76 -3.45
N MET A 5 -4.92 -18.53 -2.20
CA MET A 5 -5.25 -17.27 -1.54
C MET A 5 -4.57 -16.15 -2.31
N GLY A 6 -5.32 -15.10 -2.60
CA GLY A 6 -4.76 -13.95 -3.30
C GLY A 6 -3.73 -13.20 -2.47
N ILE A 7 -2.89 -12.44 -3.15
CA ILE A 7 -1.88 -11.59 -2.52
C ILE A 7 -2.55 -10.30 -2.04
N ILE A 8 -2.44 -10.02 -0.74
CA ILE A 8 -3.14 -8.93 -0.07
C ILE A 8 -2.14 -7.93 0.48
N ALA A 9 -2.44 -6.64 0.33
CA ALA A 9 -1.63 -5.56 0.91
C ALA A 9 -2.29 -5.05 2.20
N ASN A 10 -1.51 -5.03 3.27
CA ASN A 10 -1.91 -4.51 4.58
C ASN A 10 -0.95 -3.41 5.02
N TYR A 11 -1.52 -2.39 5.65
CA TYR A 11 -0.81 -1.18 6.09
C TYR A 11 -1.14 -0.94 7.55
N LYS A 12 -0.13 -0.55 8.33
CA LYS A 12 -0.37 -0.19 9.72
C LYS A 12 0.55 0.89 10.23
N TYR A 13 0.05 1.61 11.21
CA TYR A 13 0.83 2.54 12.02
C TYR A 13 2.02 1.83 12.65
N LEU A 14 3.16 2.50 12.63
CA LEU A 14 4.37 2.02 13.26
C LEU A 14 5.00 3.17 14.06
N SER A 15 5.16 2.95 15.37
CA SER A 15 5.83 3.93 16.23
C SER A 15 7.31 4.04 15.90
N ASP A 16 7.96 5.12 16.32
CA ASP A 16 9.41 5.29 16.15
C ASP A 16 10.18 4.14 16.81
N LYS A 17 9.73 3.69 17.99
CA LYS A 17 10.33 2.56 18.69
C LYS A 17 10.21 1.28 17.89
N ASN A 18 9.02 0.96 17.40
CA ASN A 18 8.78 -0.24 16.60
C ASN A 18 9.49 -0.20 15.26
N LEU A 19 9.59 0.96 14.63
CA LEU A 19 10.38 1.12 13.41
C LEU A 19 11.86 0.81 13.66
N LYS A 20 12.41 1.32 14.77
CA LYS A 20 13.79 1.05 15.15
C LYS A 20 14.03 -0.45 15.41
N GLU A 21 13.11 -1.09 16.09
CA GLU A 21 13.16 -2.53 16.35
C GLU A 21 13.05 -3.36 15.06
N LEU A 22 12.15 -2.96 14.14
CA LEU A 22 12.00 -3.57 12.83
C LEU A 22 13.31 -3.52 12.03
N LYS A 23 13.93 -2.36 11.97
CA LYS A 23 15.22 -2.17 11.28
C LYS A 23 16.33 -3.03 11.91
N ALA A 24 16.40 -3.05 13.24
CA ALA A 24 17.42 -3.82 13.97
C ALA A 24 17.22 -5.33 13.80
N PHE A 25 15.98 -5.80 13.84
CA PHE A 25 15.65 -7.21 13.68
C PHE A 25 16.20 -7.79 12.37
N TYR A 26 15.94 -7.12 11.25
CA TYR A 26 16.37 -7.60 9.94
C TYR A 26 17.83 -7.32 9.62
N SER A 27 18.53 -6.48 10.40
CA SER A 27 19.97 -6.26 10.25
C SER A 27 20.84 -7.28 10.97
N GLU A 28 20.29 -7.99 11.98
CA GLU A 28 21.04 -8.86 12.90
C GLU A 28 20.77 -10.37 12.73
N GLU A 29 20.04 -10.80 11.70
CA GLU A 29 19.64 -12.20 11.47
C GLU A 29 18.88 -12.86 12.65
N ASN A 30 18.15 -12.10 13.43
CA ASN A 30 17.37 -12.59 14.55
C ASN A 30 16.05 -13.23 14.10
N GLU A 31 15.68 -14.34 14.73
CA GLU A 31 14.68 -15.28 14.24
C GLU A 31 13.20 -14.92 14.48
N THR A 32 12.86 -13.92 15.27
CA THR A 32 11.44 -13.56 15.52
C THR A 32 11.24 -12.09 15.81
N PHE A 33 10.49 -11.42 14.95
CA PHE A 33 9.95 -10.09 15.23
C PHE A 33 8.57 -10.30 15.88
N GLU A 34 8.50 -10.08 17.19
CA GLU A 34 7.23 -10.03 17.91
C GLU A 34 6.89 -8.57 18.18
N GLU A 35 5.77 -8.13 17.62
CA GLU A 35 5.20 -6.85 18.02
C GLU A 35 4.76 -6.97 19.47
N THR A 36 5.36 -6.19 20.34
CA THR A 36 4.91 -6.15 21.72
C THR A 36 3.61 -5.35 21.81
N GLU A 37 2.58 -5.97 22.37
CA GLU A 37 1.25 -5.38 22.58
C GLU A 37 1.28 -4.12 23.47
N GLU A 38 2.34 -3.92 24.22
CA GLU A 38 2.48 -2.79 25.16
C GLU A 38 2.53 -1.40 24.50
N GLN A 39 2.56 -1.34 23.17
CA GLN A 39 2.71 -0.10 22.43
C GLN A 39 1.43 0.38 21.76
N ASN A 40 0.34 -0.34 21.95
CA ASN A 40 -0.97 -0.04 21.39
C ASN A 40 -1.77 0.95 22.25
N GLY A 41 -1.11 1.90 22.89
CA GLY A 41 -1.81 2.98 23.58
C GLY A 41 -2.57 3.90 22.64
N ASP A 42 -2.24 3.87 21.37
CA ASP A 42 -2.88 4.66 20.34
C ASP A 42 -3.62 3.74 19.36
N ALA A 43 -4.84 4.13 19.02
CA ALA A 43 -5.75 3.39 18.16
C ALA A 43 -5.03 2.65 17.03
N GLU A 44 -5.37 1.39 16.83
CA GLU A 44 -4.92 0.60 15.68
C GLU A 44 -5.31 1.32 14.39
N ILE A 45 -4.35 1.97 13.75
CA ILE A 45 -4.54 2.60 12.44
C ILE A 45 -4.12 1.57 11.41
N LEU A 46 -5.11 0.98 10.78
CA LEU A 46 -4.95 -0.12 9.82
C LEU A 46 -5.61 0.21 8.49
N LEU A 47 -5.06 -0.36 7.42
CA LEU A 47 -5.65 -0.32 6.10
C LEU A 47 -5.45 -1.66 5.41
N ASP A 48 -6.49 -2.17 4.79
CA ASP A 48 -6.47 -3.36 3.94
C ASP A 48 -6.88 -2.94 2.52
N LEU A 49 -5.98 -3.07 1.56
CA LEU A 49 -6.29 -2.84 0.14
C LEU A 49 -6.65 -4.13 -0.60
N ASP A 50 -6.77 -5.24 0.15
CA ASP A 50 -7.07 -6.55 -0.41
C ASP A 50 -6.17 -6.84 -1.62
N LYS A 51 -6.74 -7.27 -2.72
CA LYS A 51 -6.03 -7.63 -3.96
C LYS A 51 -5.84 -6.48 -4.93
N MET A 52 -6.36 -5.29 -4.60
CA MET A 52 -6.42 -4.17 -5.55
C MET A 52 -5.25 -3.17 -5.44
N TRP A 53 -4.23 -3.51 -4.66
CA TRP A 53 -3.07 -2.65 -4.44
C TRP A 53 -2.28 -2.35 -5.74
N ASP A 54 -2.11 -3.32 -6.62
CA ASP A 54 -1.40 -3.13 -7.88
C ASP A 54 -2.21 -2.29 -8.87
N ALA A 55 -3.52 -2.54 -8.94
CA ALA A 55 -4.44 -1.75 -9.76
C ALA A 55 -4.48 -0.29 -9.30
N LEU A 56 -4.51 -0.07 -7.99
CA LEU A 56 -4.47 1.29 -7.44
C LEU A 56 -3.14 1.98 -7.75
N HIS A 57 -2.02 1.28 -7.63
CA HIS A 57 -0.71 1.80 -8.03
C HIS A 57 -0.70 2.22 -9.50
N PHE A 58 -1.25 1.39 -10.37
CA PHE A 58 -1.35 1.68 -11.80
C PHE A 58 -2.21 2.90 -12.10
N VAL A 59 -3.34 3.04 -11.41
CA VAL A 59 -4.20 4.24 -11.52
C VAL A 59 -3.45 5.50 -11.10
N LEU A 60 -2.70 5.43 -10.00
CA LEU A 60 -2.00 6.58 -9.43
C LEU A 60 -0.73 6.96 -10.20
N THR A 61 -0.02 6.00 -10.79
CA THR A 61 1.31 6.24 -11.36
C THR A 61 1.43 5.93 -12.86
N GLY A 62 0.53 5.11 -13.40
CA GLY A 62 0.65 4.59 -14.77
C GLY A 62 1.61 3.41 -14.89
N ALA A 63 2.13 2.88 -13.77
CA ALA A 63 3.06 1.76 -13.75
C ALA A 63 2.60 0.65 -12.80
N SER A 64 3.04 -0.58 -13.05
CA SER A 64 2.85 -1.69 -12.09
C SER A 64 3.69 -1.46 -10.84
N SER A 65 3.21 -1.92 -9.70
CA SER A 65 3.95 -1.89 -8.43
C SER A 65 5.19 -2.80 -8.43
N SER A 66 5.31 -3.71 -9.40
CA SER A 66 6.53 -4.49 -9.62
C SER A 66 7.72 -3.62 -10.07
N GLU A 67 7.43 -2.44 -10.60
CA GLU A 67 8.41 -1.43 -10.99
C GLU A 67 8.08 -0.10 -10.32
N PRO A 68 8.23 -0.01 -8.99
CA PRO A 68 7.85 1.19 -8.24
C PRO A 68 8.70 2.39 -8.66
N ILE A 69 8.05 3.56 -8.70
CA ILE A 69 8.72 4.79 -9.13
C ILE A 69 9.42 5.42 -7.93
N LYS A 70 10.74 5.56 -8.01
CA LYS A 70 11.57 6.18 -6.97
C LYS A 70 11.17 7.63 -6.73
N ASN A 71 11.14 8.02 -5.47
CA ASN A 71 10.84 9.39 -5.04
C ASN A 71 9.46 9.89 -5.52
N ASN A 72 8.53 8.96 -5.73
CA ASN A 72 7.17 9.28 -6.13
C ASN A 72 6.22 9.00 -4.96
N PRO A 73 5.53 10.01 -4.42
CA PRO A 73 4.68 9.84 -3.25
C PRO A 73 3.51 8.88 -3.48
N PHE A 74 3.01 8.73 -4.69
CA PHE A 74 1.96 7.75 -5.01
C PHE A 74 2.49 6.32 -4.91
N SER A 75 3.66 6.05 -5.47
CA SER A 75 4.32 4.76 -5.36
C SER A 75 4.63 4.44 -3.89
N GLU A 76 5.17 5.41 -3.16
CA GLU A 76 5.47 5.29 -1.73
C GLU A 76 4.21 5.00 -0.90
N ALA A 77 3.08 5.61 -1.26
CA ALA A 77 1.81 5.36 -0.56
C ALA A 77 1.37 3.89 -0.67
N VAL A 78 1.61 3.25 -1.79
CA VAL A 78 1.14 1.87 -2.05
C VAL A 78 2.16 0.83 -1.61
N VAL A 79 3.43 1.01 -1.92
CA VAL A 79 4.46 -0.04 -1.68
C VAL A 79 5.50 0.35 -0.62
N GLY A 80 5.38 1.52 -0.01
CA GLY A 80 6.35 2.01 0.96
C GLY A 80 7.61 2.56 0.32
N VAL A 81 8.49 3.09 1.15
CA VAL A 81 9.75 3.74 0.70
C VAL A 81 10.92 2.78 0.70
N SER A 82 11.07 2.00 1.76
CA SER A 82 12.23 1.12 1.97
C SER A 82 11.76 -0.32 2.17
N SER A 83 12.14 -1.20 1.27
CA SER A 83 11.85 -2.63 1.40
C SER A 83 12.90 -3.34 2.24
N ILE A 84 12.46 -4.38 2.94
CA ILE A 84 13.34 -5.24 3.74
C ILE A 84 13.79 -6.40 2.88
N GLU A 85 15.09 -6.54 2.72
CA GLU A 85 15.71 -7.60 1.94
C GLU A 85 15.84 -8.91 2.73
N GLY A 86 15.85 -10.05 2.03
CA GLY A 86 16.15 -11.34 2.62
C GLY A 86 15.00 -12.06 3.32
N VAL A 87 13.76 -11.58 3.14
CA VAL A 87 12.55 -12.22 3.65
C VAL A 87 11.69 -12.74 2.50
N GLU A 88 10.93 -13.81 2.75
CA GLU A 88 10.05 -14.41 1.72
C GLU A 88 8.88 -13.49 1.37
N GLU A 89 8.33 -12.81 2.37
CA GLU A 89 7.22 -11.88 2.19
C GLU A 89 7.74 -10.48 1.86
N PHE A 90 6.95 -9.73 1.10
CA PHE A 90 7.26 -8.32 0.88
C PHE A 90 6.92 -7.52 2.13
N ILE A 91 7.93 -6.92 2.73
CA ILE A 91 7.79 -6.00 3.87
C ILE A 91 8.52 -4.71 3.53
N SER A 92 7.85 -3.59 3.74
CA SER A 92 8.45 -2.28 3.57
C SER A 92 7.99 -1.33 4.69
N TYR A 93 8.66 -0.19 4.79
CA TYR A 93 8.26 0.85 5.72
C TYR A 93 8.40 2.23 5.08
N THR A 94 7.64 3.17 5.63
CA THR A 94 7.71 4.58 5.28
C THR A 94 7.89 5.40 6.55
N GLU A 95 8.97 6.16 6.63
CA GLU A 95 9.26 7.00 7.78
C GLU A 95 8.33 8.22 7.81
N LYS A 96 8.05 8.70 9.01
CA LYS A 96 7.14 9.85 9.25
C LYS A 96 7.48 11.10 8.46
N SER A 97 8.76 11.30 8.13
CA SER A 97 9.21 12.44 7.33
C SER A 97 8.63 12.47 5.91
N ARG A 98 8.18 11.33 5.37
CA ARG A 98 7.60 11.22 4.04
C ARG A 98 6.06 11.35 4.02
N ILE A 99 5.42 11.22 5.16
CA ILE A 99 3.94 11.13 5.23
C ILE A 99 3.27 12.42 4.73
N LYS A 100 3.82 13.56 5.06
CA LYS A 100 3.29 14.86 4.61
C LYS A 100 3.21 14.97 3.09
N ASP A 101 4.24 14.54 2.38
CA ASP A 101 4.29 14.59 0.91
C ASP A 101 3.29 13.60 0.30
N ILE A 102 3.14 12.43 0.92
CA ILE A 102 2.13 11.43 0.51
C ILE A 102 0.71 11.99 0.66
N VAL A 103 0.41 12.57 1.81
CA VAL A 103 -0.92 13.17 2.08
C VAL A 103 -1.21 14.28 1.08
N PHE A 104 -0.24 15.16 0.84
CA PHE A 104 -0.37 16.24 -0.12
C PHE A 104 -0.69 15.71 -1.53
N ALA A 105 0.06 14.71 -1.98
CA ALA A 105 -0.15 14.13 -3.30
C ALA A 105 -1.53 13.48 -3.43
N LEU A 106 -1.95 12.70 -2.43
CA LEU A 106 -3.27 12.04 -2.44
C LEU A 106 -4.41 13.05 -2.40
N ASP A 107 -4.26 14.15 -1.64
CA ASP A 107 -5.27 15.20 -1.57
C ASP A 107 -5.48 15.95 -2.89
N HIS A 108 -4.43 16.02 -3.72
CA HIS A 108 -4.47 16.73 -5.00
C HIS A 108 -4.72 15.80 -6.19
N PHE A 109 -4.90 14.49 -5.96
CA PHE A 109 -5.21 13.53 -7.01
C PHE A 109 -6.71 13.51 -7.29
N ASP A 110 -7.07 13.66 -8.56
CA ASP A 110 -8.47 13.60 -9.01
C ASP A 110 -8.83 12.18 -9.41
N ILE A 111 -9.34 11.39 -8.46
CA ILE A 111 -9.74 9.99 -8.68
C ILE A 111 -10.91 9.88 -9.67
N GLU A 112 -11.84 10.83 -9.65
CA GLU A 112 -13.00 10.82 -10.57
C GLU A 112 -12.53 10.91 -12.02
N LYS A 113 -11.62 11.84 -12.30
CA LYS A 113 -11.02 12.00 -13.62
C LYS A 113 -10.21 10.77 -14.03
N ALA A 114 -9.47 10.19 -13.09
CA ALA A 114 -8.73 8.96 -13.35
C ALA A 114 -9.65 7.81 -13.75
N MET A 115 -10.83 7.71 -13.12
CA MET A 115 -11.81 6.68 -13.44
C MET A 115 -12.48 6.90 -14.80
N GLU A 116 -12.64 8.14 -15.26
CA GLU A 116 -13.10 8.43 -16.61
C GLU A 116 -12.16 7.86 -17.68
N ASN A 117 -10.87 7.83 -17.40
CA ASN A 117 -9.81 7.35 -18.29
C ASN A 117 -9.39 5.90 -18.00
N PHE A 118 -10.00 5.25 -17.03
CA PHE A 118 -9.64 3.89 -16.63
C PHE A 118 -9.94 2.89 -17.75
N SER A 119 -8.99 2.00 -18.00
CA SER A 119 -9.09 1.01 -19.07
C SER A 119 -8.70 -0.40 -18.59
N MET A 120 -9.65 -1.32 -18.65
CA MET A 120 -9.43 -2.74 -18.38
C MET A 120 -8.35 -3.31 -19.32
N LYS A 121 -8.36 -2.91 -20.58
CA LYS A 121 -7.38 -3.35 -21.58
C LYS A 121 -5.95 -2.93 -21.24
N GLU A 122 -5.77 -1.70 -20.77
CA GLU A 122 -4.46 -1.22 -20.35
C GLU A 122 -3.95 -1.97 -19.11
N CYS A 123 -4.82 -2.28 -18.17
CA CYS A 123 -4.48 -3.10 -17.01
C CYS A 123 -4.01 -4.50 -17.43
N LYS A 124 -4.72 -5.12 -18.37
CA LYS A 124 -4.34 -6.43 -18.91
C LYS A 124 -2.99 -6.38 -19.64
N LYS A 125 -2.80 -5.37 -20.48
CA LYS A 125 -1.56 -5.17 -21.23
C LYS A 125 -0.36 -4.99 -20.31
N ALA A 126 -0.54 -4.31 -19.21
CA ALA A 126 0.50 -4.06 -18.21
C ALA A 126 0.67 -5.22 -17.21
N ASN A 127 -0.07 -6.31 -17.35
CA ASN A 127 -0.08 -7.46 -16.43
C ASN A 127 -0.34 -7.07 -14.97
N ILE A 128 -1.27 -6.16 -14.76
CA ILE A 128 -1.63 -5.70 -13.42
C ILE A 128 -2.34 -6.82 -12.64
N TYR A 129 -1.93 -7.02 -11.40
CA TYR A 129 -2.56 -7.95 -10.47
C TYR A 129 -3.82 -7.32 -9.85
N PRO A 130 -4.93 -8.09 -9.65
CA PRO A 130 -5.17 -9.47 -10.05
C PRO A 130 -5.60 -9.60 -11.52
N ASP A 131 -5.57 -10.81 -12.08
CA ASP A 131 -5.94 -11.05 -13.48
C ASP A 131 -7.45 -11.14 -13.65
N ILE A 132 -8.11 -9.98 -13.64
CA ILE A 132 -9.58 -9.83 -13.73
C ILE A 132 -10.03 -8.97 -14.92
N TRP A 133 -9.09 -8.60 -15.78
CA TRP A 133 -9.30 -7.55 -16.80
C TRP A 133 -10.07 -8.01 -18.03
N ASN A 134 -10.37 -9.31 -18.13
CA ASN A 134 -11.21 -9.86 -19.20
C ASN A 134 -12.73 -9.74 -18.93
N TYR A 135 -13.11 -9.39 -17.70
CA TYR A 135 -14.49 -9.28 -17.26
C TYR A 135 -15.03 -7.86 -17.46
N GLU A 136 -15.20 -7.44 -18.73
CA GLU A 136 -15.61 -6.07 -19.09
C GLU A 136 -16.95 -5.67 -18.46
N GLU A 137 -17.84 -6.61 -18.18
CA GLU A 137 -19.12 -6.40 -17.50
C GLU A 137 -18.95 -5.95 -16.04
N GLU A 138 -17.78 -6.20 -15.44
CA GLU A 138 -17.48 -5.80 -14.06
C GLU A 138 -16.77 -4.44 -13.97
N THR A 139 -16.58 -3.75 -15.08
CA THR A 139 -15.82 -2.49 -15.15
C THR A 139 -16.34 -1.45 -14.15
N ASP A 140 -17.64 -1.25 -14.07
CA ASP A 140 -18.21 -0.24 -13.18
C ASP A 140 -18.03 -0.59 -11.70
N GLU A 141 -18.16 -1.88 -11.35
CA GLU A 141 -17.90 -2.35 -9.98
C GLU A 141 -16.42 -2.17 -9.60
N ILE A 142 -15.51 -2.46 -10.52
CA ILE A 142 -14.06 -2.30 -10.30
C ILE A 142 -13.72 -0.83 -10.10
N LYS A 143 -14.31 0.08 -10.89
CA LYS A 143 -14.13 1.52 -10.70
C LYS A 143 -14.59 1.99 -9.32
N GLU A 144 -15.76 1.53 -8.87
CA GLU A 144 -16.28 1.87 -7.55
C GLU A 144 -15.36 1.35 -6.45
N GLU A 145 -14.87 0.12 -6.57
CA GLU A 145 -13.89 -0.44 -5.63
C GLU A 145 -12.61 0.39 -5.58
N LEU A 146 -12.08 0.79 -6.73
CA LEU A 146 -10.87 1.62 -6.79
C LEU A 146 -11.07 2.98 -6.14
N ILE A 147 -12.22 3.59 -6.32
CA ILE A 147 -12.56 4.86 -5.64
C ILE A 147 -12.58 4.65 -4.12
N ASP A 148 -13.22 3.59 -3.65
CA ASP A 148 -13.32 3.28 -2.22
C ASP A 148 -11.94 2.99 -1.62
N TYR A 149 -11.12 2.19 -2.28
CA TYR A 149 -9.75 1.91 -1.82
C TYR A 149 -8.88 3.17 -1.84
N PHE A 150 -9.01 4.01 -2.84
CA PHE A 150 -8.31 5.30 -2.88
C PHE A 150 -8.71 6.17 -1.70
N GLN A 151 -10.00 6.28 -1.41
CA GLN A 151 -10.48 7.08 -0.28
C GLN A 151 -9.97 6.53 1.05
N ASN A 152 -9.98 5.21 1.21
CA ASN A 152 -9.46 4.54 2.40
C ASN A 152 -7.94 4.76 2.56
N LEU A 153 -7.19 4.69 1.47
CA LEU A 153 -5.74 4.98 1.45
C LEU A 153 -5.47 6.41 1.91
N LYS A 154 -6.20 7.36 1.36
CA LYS A 154 -6.09 8.78 1.69
C LYS A 154 -6.41 9.05 3.17
N ASP A 155 -7.51 8.49 3.67
CA ASP A 155 -7.93 8.63 5.06
C ASP A 155 -6.89 8.01 6.02
N PHE A 156 -6.34 6.85 5.65
CA PHE A 156 -5.30 6.18 6.42
C PHE A 156 -4.07 7.09 6.59
N TYR A 157 -3.53 7.63 5.50
CA TYR A 157 -2.34 8.48 5.58
C TYR A 157 -2.61 9.80 6.32
N LYS A 158 -3.82 10.35 6.24
CA LYS A 158 -4.20 11.52 7.04
C LYS A 158 -4.15 11.23 8.54
N LYS A 159 -4.65 10.07 8.97
CA LYS A 159 -4.58 9.65 10.37
C LYS A 159 -3.13 9.44 10.83
N ILE A 160 -2.31 8.83 9.96
CA ILE A 160 -0.88 8.66 10.24
C ILE A 160 -0.19 10.02 10.43
N LEU A 161 -0.51 11.00 9.59
CA LEU A 161 0.03 12.36 9.71
C LEU A 161 -0.38 13.01 11.04
N GLU A 162 -1.64 12.86 11.44
CA GLU A 162 -2.16 13.42 12.70
C GLU A 162 -1.41 12.90 13.92
N VAL A 163 -1.02 11.63 13.92
CA VAL A 163 -0.28 11.02 15.04
C VAL A 163 1.23 11.06 14.85
N ASN A 164 1.71 11.70 13.78
CA ASN A 164 3.14 11.78 13.44
C ASN A 164 3.81 10.41 13.42
N GLY A 165 3.14 9.45 12.78
CA GLY A 165 3.56 8.05 12.76
C GLY A 165 4.31 7.65 11.51
N ASN A 166 4.91 6.46 11.58
CA ASN A 166 5.50 5.74 10.47
C ASN A 166 4.52 4.69 9.98
N VAL A 167 4.77 4.08 8.83
CA VAL A 167 3.90 3.05 8.24
C VAL A 167 4.71 1.80 7.92
N MET A 168 4.14 0.64 8.23
CA MET A 168 4.63 -0.65 7.75
C MET A 168 3.66 -1.18 6.69
N VAL A 169 4.21 -1.71 5.60
CA VAL A 169 3.45 -2.31 4.50
C VAL A 169 3.85 -3.78 4.39
N THR A 170 2.87 -4.67 4.33
CA THR A 170 3.09 -6.08 4.02
C THR A 170 2.23 -6.48 2.84
N ILE A 171 2.84 -7.19 1.88
CA ILE A 171 2.14 -7.70 0.70
C ILE A 171 2.44 -9.20 0.60
N CYS A 172 1.45 -9.99 0.91
CA CYS A 172 1.58 -11.44 0.94
C CYS A 172 0.27 -12.20 0.67
#